data_2d698619d6f033ef1802c128d037c2bc
#
_entry.id   2d698619d6f033ef1802c128d037c2bc
#
_cell.length_a   1.000
_cell.length_b   1.000
_cell.length_c   1.000
_cell.angle_alpha   90.00
_cell.angle_beta   90.00
_cell.angle_gamma   90.00
#
_symmetry.space_group_name_H-M   'P 1'
#
loop_
_entity.id
_entity.type
_entity.pdbx_description
1 polymer ?
#
loop_
_entity_poly.entity_id
_entity_poly.type
_entity_poly.pdbx_seq_one_letter_code
_entity_poly.pdbx_strand_id
1 'polypeptide(L)'
;MKKAVIASLAVALAAGGVWYVLQNQKETLPAWIAQSNGRLELNRIDVASLYPGRVKAVLVEEGADVKEGDILAELSSETSNSRLEEARAAELRQEEAVGRAKAAEAQMKQTVARAQANVDANRQQLRVAKMELDNARKLLADQLVSQSEVTKRQADYERAVAAVKAAEAARDEAQATVAQSAAAQAEARAGVEQARAAVKSATSANDDMNIRAPIAGRVEYTIAEAGNVVAAGSKVVSLLDPADVSMNIFLPTDSMSRLKVNDDARIRLDGIDAVFPAKIKFIATDAQFTPKSVETVDERAKLMFKVKLQVPRETAVKYNRLLKGGLTGNGFVKTDDKGVWPAELAVRLPN
;
A
#
# COMPACT_ATOMS: atom_id res chain seq x y z
N MET A 1 -78.53 -41.59 26.39
CA MET A 1 -77.08 -41.59 26.65
C MET A 1 -76.24 -41.66 25.37
N LYS A 2 -76.51 -42.49 24.36
CA LYS A 2 -75.71 -42.61 23.14
C LYS A 2 -75.59 -41.32 22.29
N LYS A 3 -76.67 -40.48 22.21
CA LYS A 3 -76.65 -39.28 21.42
C LYS A 3 -75.78 -38.15 22.05
N ALA A 4 -75.65 -38.12 23.37
CA ALA A 4 -74.81 -37.14 24.06
C ALA A 4 -73.31 -37.47 23.92
N VAL A 5 -72.94 -38.74 23.88
CA VAL A 5 -71.55 -39.21 23.69
C VAL A 5 -71.09 -38.93 22.25
N ILE A 6 -71.96 -39.09 21.26
CA ILE A 6 -71.61 -38.75 19.86
C ILE A 6 -71.43 -37.25 19.67
N ALA A 7 -72.23 -36.41 20.32
CA ALA A 7 -72.10 -34.94 20.25
C ALA A 7 -70.79 -34.44 20.92
N SER A 8 -70.41 -35.01 22.07
CA SER A 8 -69.15 -34.67 22.73
C SER A 8 -67.92 -35.11 21.94
N LEU A 9 -67.94 -36.24 21.26
CA LEU A 9 -66.88 -36.72 20.38
C LEU A 9 -66.71 -35.80 19.15
N ALA A 10 -67.83 -35.34 18.55
CA ALA A 10 -67.81 -34.43 17.42
C ALA A 10 -67.24 -33.06 17.79
N VAL A 11 -67.55 -32.53 18.98
CA VAL A 11 -66.98 -31.26 19.49
C VAL A 11 -65.48 -31.40 19.79
N ALA A 12 -65.06 -32.54 20.35
CA ALA A 12 -63.61 -32.80 20.60
C ALA A 12 -62.79 -32.92 19.30
N LEU A 13 -63.37 -33.58 18.26
CA LEU A 13 -62.73 -33.66 16.94
C LEU A 13 -62.67 -32.30 16.23
N ALA A 14 -63.74 -31.48 16.35
CA ALA A 14 -63.73 -30.14 15.78
C ALA A 14 -62.75 -29.21 16.51
N ALA A 15 -62.67 -29.27 17.84
CA ALA A 15 -61.69 -28.53 18.63
C ALA A 15 -60.27 -28.97 18.34
N GLY A 16 -60.00 -30.28 18.21
CA GLY A 16 -58.70 -30.83 17.80
C GLY A 16 -58.32 -30.43 16.38
N GLY A 17 -59.29 -30.43 15.45
CA GLY A 17 -59.07 -29.97 14.07
C GLY A 17 -58.71 -28.46 14.00
N VAL A 18 -59.49 -27.61 14.74
CA VAL A 18 -59.21 -26.20 14.82
C VAL A 18 -57.85 -25.95 15.48
N TRP A 19 -57.54 -26.65 16.57
CA TRP A 19 -56.24 -26.52 17.25
C TRP A 19 -55.09 -26.96 16.32
N TYR A 20 -55.25 -28.07 15.57
CA TYR A 20 -54.26 -28.54 14.58
C TYR A 20 -54.07 -27.54 13.44
N VAL A 21 -55.14 -26.96 12.92
CA VAL A 21 -55.10 -25.92 11.87
C VAL A 21 -54.44 -24.64 12.41
N LEU A 22 -54.77 -24.22 13.63
CA LEU A 22 -54.14 -23.04 14.24
C LEU A 22 -52.64 -23.26 14.55
N GLN A 23 -52.26 -24.45 14.96
CA GLN A 23 -50.87 -24.79 15.25
C GLN A 23 -50.03 -25.01 13.98
N ASN A 24 -50.69 -25.38 12.87
CA ASN A 24 -50.03 -25.64 11.57
C ASN A 24 -50.15 -24.47 10.58
N GLN A 25 -50.76 -23.34 10.99
CA GLN A 25 -50.64 -22.10 10.22
C GLN A 25 -49.19 -21.65 10.31
N LYS A 26 -48.37 -22.11 9.35
CA LYS A 26 -47.07 -21.48 9.04
C LYS A 26 -47.40 -20.01 8.74
N GLU A 27 -46.97 -19.11 9.59
CA GLU A 27 -47.09 -17.66 9.36
C GLU A 27 -46.59 -17.37 7.95
N THR A 28 -47.51 -17.14 7.02
CA THR A 28 -47.14 -16.78 5.65
C THR A 28 -46.64 -15.37 5.66
N LEU A 29 -45.36 -15.22 5.32
CA LEU A 29 -44.77 -13.88 5.19
C LEU A 29 -45.59 -13.02 4.21
N PRO A 30 -45.70 -11.72 4.46
CA PRO A 30 -46.40 -10.81 3.55
C PRO A 30 -45.83 -10.90 2.12
N ALA A 31 -46.71 -10.78 1.12
CA ALA A 31 -46.34 -10.93 -0.29
C ALA A 31 -45.24 -10.00 -0.79
N TRP A 32 -44.97 -8.89 -0.05
CA TRP A 32 -43.88 -7.95 -0.35
C TRP A 32 -42.53 -8.34 0.24
N ILE A 33 -42.42 -9.50 0.90
CA ILE A 33 -41.16 -10.03 1.39
C ILE A 33 -40.78 -11.25 0.57
N ALA A 34 -39.69 -11.15 -0.17
CA ALA A 34 -39.09 -12.29 -0.82
C ALA A 34 -38.05 -12.89 0.13
N GLN A 35 -38.06 -14.23 0.24
CA GLN A 35 -37.11 -14.99 1.04
C GLN A 35 -36.46 -16.07 0.20
N SER A 36 -35.24 -16.39 0.53
CA SER A 36 -34.55 -17.55 0.00
C SER A 36 -33.48 -18.04 0.96
N ASN A 37 -33.23 -19.35 0.89
CA ASN A 37 -32.15 -19.94 1.63
C ASN A 37 -30.83 -19.45 1.08
N GLY A 38 -29.86 -19.26 1.98
CA GLY A 38 -28.51 -18.86 1.63
C GLY A 38 -27.48 -19.44 2.59
N ARG A 39 -26.23 -19.26 2.23
CA ARG A 39 -25.10 -19.62 3.07
C ARG A 39 -24.28 -18.38 3.33
N LEU A 40 -23.84 -18.23 4.58
CA LEU A 40 -22.95 -17.15 4.97
C LEU A 40 -21.56 -17.37 4.38
N GLU A 41 -21.02 -16.36 3.77
CA GLU A 41 -19.68 -16.36 3.18
C GLU A 41 -18.85 -15.22 3.80
N LEU A 42 -17.62 -15.50 4.14
CA LEU A 42 -16.63 -14.50 4.51
C LEU A 42 -15.70 -14.28 3.32
N ASN A 43 -15.25 -13.05 3.16
CA ASN A 43 -14.30 -12.75 2.10
C ASN A 43 -12.94 -13.37 2.44
N ARG A 44 -12.39 -14.14 1.49
CA ARG A 44 -11.10 -14.79 1.61
C ARG A 44 -10.04 -13.99 0.90
N ILE A 45 -8.91 -13.79 1.58
CA ILE A 45 -7.73 -13.13 1.04
C ILE A 45 -6.57 -14.10 1.11
N ASP A 46 -6.07 -14.51 -0.05
CA ASP A 46 -4.89 -15.36 -0.14
C ASP A 46 -3.64 -14.47 -0.13
N VAL A 47 -2.83 -14.60 0.91
CA VAL A 47 -1.56 -13.90 1.05
C VAL A 47 -0.50 -14.70 0.34
N ALA A 48 0.10 -14.10 -0.68
CA ALA A 48 1.09 -14.73 -1.55
C ALA A 48 2.48 -14.12 -1.33
N SER A 49 3.52 -14.90 -1.62
CA SER A 49 4.89 -14.40 -1.63
C SER A 49 5.15 -13.51 -2.84
N LEU A 50 5.78 -12.35 -2.62
CA LEU A 50 6.26 -11.47 -3.70
C LEU A 50 7.53 -11.99 -4.36
N TYR A 51 8.39 -12.67 -3.61
CA TYR A 51 9.69 -13.17 -4.08
C TYR A 51 9.83 -14.67 -3.86
N PRO A 52 10.63 -15.35 -4.69
CA PRO A 52 10.92 -16.76 -4.48
C PRO A 52 11.82 -16.94 -3.26
N GLY A 53 11.56 -17.97 -2.46
CA GLY A 53 12.37 -18.27 -1.28
C GLY A 53 11.99 -19.60 -0.64
N ARG A 54 12.78 -20.01 0.35
CA ARG A 54 12.43 -21.14 1.20
C ARG A 54 11.69 -20.64 2.44
N VAL A 55 10.59 -21.25 2.77
CA VAL A 55 9.84 -20.97 4.01
C VAL A 55 10.72 -21.39 5.19
N LYS A 56 11.20 -20.42 5.96
CA LYS A 56 12.00 -20.64 7.18
C LYS A 56 11.08 -21.05 8.34
N ALA A 57 9.98 -20.33 8.51
CA ALA A 57 8.98 -20.58 9.53
C ALA A 57 7.63 -20.02 9.11
N VAL A 58 6.56 -20.68 9.52
CA VAL A 58 5.19 -20.14 9.56
C VAL A 58 4.90 -19.79 11.00
N LEU A 59 4.54 -18.53 11.28
CA LEU A 59 4.43 -17.99 12.64
C LEU A 59 2.99 -17.95 13.15
N VAL A 60 2.05 -18.43 12.35
CA VAL A 60 0.62 -18.43 12.66
C VAL A 60 0.06 -19.83 12.51
N GLU A 61 -0.99 -20.11 13.28
CA GLU A 61 -1.74 -21.38 13.23
C GLU A 61 -3.12 -21.16 12.62
N GLU A 62 -3.71 -22.21 12.05
CA GLU A 62 -5.07 -22.18 11.55
C GLU A 62 -6.07 -21.83 12.66
N GLY A 63 -6.96 -20.91 12.39
CA GLY A 63 -7.93 -20.39 13.35
C GLY A 63 -7.42 -19.22 14.20
N ALA A 64 -6.14 -18.87 14.15
CA ALA A 64 -5.59 -17.71 14.88
C ALA A 64 -6.13 -16.39 14.33
N ASP A 65 -6.36 -15.42 15.21
CA ASP A 65 -6.71 -14.05 14.84
C ASP A 65 -5.41 -13.24 14.66
N VAL A 66 -5.27 -12.53 13.55
CA VAL A 66 -4.11 -11.70 13.20
C VAL A 66 -4.53 -10.26 12.95
N LYS A 67 -3.62 -9.33 13.20
CA LYS A 67 -3.77 -7.89 12.91
C LYS A 67 -3.09 -7.56 11.58
N GLU A 68 -3.50 -6.45 10.98
CA GLU A 68 -2.79 -5.88 9.85
C GLU A 68 -1.32 -5.62 10.20
N GLY A 69 -0.41 -6.08 9.33
CA GLY A 69 1.04 -5.97 9.49
C GLY A 69 1.70 -7.11 10.28
N ASP A 70 0.95 -7.99 10.95
CA ASP A 70 1.52 -9.15 11.63
C ASP A 70 2.27 -10.06 10.65
N ILE A 71 3.41 -10.60 11.07
CA ILE A 71 4.20 -11.52 10.24
C ILE A 71 3.53 -12.90 10.27
N LEU A 72 3.13 -13.39 9.11
CA LEU A 72 2.49 -14.69 8.94
C LEU A 72 3.53 -15.80 8.70
N ALA A 73 4.53 -15.50 7.88
CA ALA A 73 5.61 -16.42 7.58
C ALA A 73 6.90 -15.67 7.25
N GLU A 74 8.03 -16.30 7.54
CA GLU A 74 9.36 -15.84 7.18
C GLU A 74 9.91 -16.71 6.05
N LEU A 75 10.35 -16.05 4.99
CA LEU A 75 11.12 -16.70 3.93
C LEU A 75 12.62 -16.43 4.11
N SER A 76 13.44 -17.29 3.59
CA SER A 76 14.87 -17.09 3.45
C SER A 76 15.29 -17.25 2.00
N SER A 77 16.16 -16.37 1.54
CA SER A 77 16.79 -16.45 0.23
C SER A 77 18.24 -15.99 0.34
N GLU A 78 19.17 -16.91 0.12
CA GLU A 78 20.60 -16.62 0.06
C GLU A 78 20.90 -15.56 -1.02
N THR A 79 20.19 -15.66 -2.15
CA THR A 79 20.32 -14.70 -3.25
C THR A 79 19.90 -13.28 -2.83
N SER A 80 18.83 -13.14 -2.06
CA SER A 80 18.35 -11.82 -1.59
C SER A 80 19.36 -11.21 -0.61
N ASN A 81 19.86 -12.00 0.33
CA ASN A 81 20.88 -11.57 1.29
C ASN A 81 22.17 -11.14 0.58
N SER A 82 22.64 -11.94 -0.36
CA SER A 82 23.85 -11.62 -1.13
C SER A 82 23.69 -10.32 -1.94
N ARG A 83 22.53 -10.08 -2.55
CA ARG A 83 22.23 -8.81 -3.26
C ARG A 83 22.25 -7.61 -2.33
N LEU A 84 21.72 -7.74 -1.13
CA LEU A 84 21.73 -6.66 -0.13
C LEU A 84 23.18 -6.34 0.29
N GLU A 85 24.00 -7.35 0.57
CA GLU A 85 25.42 -7.16 0.91
C GLU A 85 26.22 -6.56 -0.25
N GLU A 86 25.97 -6.99 -1.48
CA GLU A 86 26.60 -6.42 -2.69
C GLU A 86 26.25 -4.94 -2.86
N ALA A 87 24.97 -4.58 -2.67
CA ALA A 87 24.51 -3.20 -2.77
C ALA A 87 25.15 -2.31 -1.68
N ARG A 88 25.26 -2.79 -0.44
CA ARG A 88 25.94 -2.09 0.66
C ARG A 88 27.45 -1.89 0.37
N ALA A 89 28.09 -2.94 -0.13
CA ALA A 89 29.49 -2.81 -0.52
C ALA A 89 29.70 -1.82 -1.68
N ALA A 90 28.74 -1.72 -2.60
CA ALA A 90 28.76 -0.72 -3.67
C ALA A 90 28.58 0.71 -3.12
N GLU A 91 27.67 0.94 -2.17
CA GLU A 91 27.49 2.22 -1.50
C GLU A 91 28.79 2.67 -0.82
N LEU A 92 29.43 1.80 -0.05
CA LEU A 92 30.69 2.11 0.64
C LEU A 92 31.78 2.52 -0.36
N ARG A 93 31.92 1.83 -1.49
CA ARG A 93 32.88 2.20 -2.55
C ARG A 93 32.63 3.62 -3.10
N GLN A 94 31.35 4.00 -3.25
CA GLN A 94 31.00 5.35 -3.72
C GLN A 94 31.26 6.41 -2.65
N GLU A 95 31.02 6.11 -1.38
CA GLU A 95 31.36 7.03 -0.28
C GLU A 95 32.87 7.29 -0.21
N GLU A 96 33.69 6.27 -0.40
CA GLU A 96 35.14 6.43 -0.51
C GLU A 96 35.54 7.28 -1.74
N ALA A 97 34.83 7.16 -2.87
CA ALA A 97 35.07 8.00 -4.05
C ALA A 97 34.79 9.47 -3.76
N VAL A 98 33.74 9.79 -3.01
CA VAL A 98 33.47 11.16 -2.51
C VAL A 98 34.61 11.65 -1.62
N GLY A 99 35.12 10.80 -0.73
CA GLY A 99 36.27 11.13 0.12
C GLY A 99 37.51 11.51 -0.70
N ARG A 100 37.85 10.72 -1.74
CA ARG A 100 38.96 11.02 -2.65
C ARG A 100 38.74 12.32 -3.43
N ALA A 101 37.55 12.54 -3.98
CA ALA A 101 37.21 13.76 -4.72
C ALA A 101 37.30 15.00 -3.84
N LYS A 102 36.83 14.93 -2.59
CA LYS A 102 36.94 16.00 -1.59
C LYS A 102 38.39 16.32 -1.26
N ALA A 103 39.26 15.33 -1.09
CA ALA A 103 40.66 15.52 -0.86
C ALA A 103 41.35 16.21 -2.05
N ALA A 104 41.02 15.79 -3.28
CA ALA A 104 41.51 16.43 -4.51
C ALA A 104 41.09 17.91 -4.60
N GLU A 105 39.82 18.22 -4.34
CA GLU A 105 39.33 19.61 -4.31
C GLU A 105 40.09 20.47 -3.27
N ALA A 106 40.31 19.91 -2.07
CA ALA A 106 41.09 20.60 -1.02
C ALA A 106 42.53 20.90 -1.47
N GLN A 107 43.16 19.96 -2.19
CA GLN A 107 44.49 20.16 -2.76
C GLN A 107 44.48 21.30 -3.80
N MET A 108 43.49 21.36 -4.70
CA MET A 108 43.38 22.44 -5.69
C MET A 108 43.12 23.80 -5.05
N LYS A 109 42.32 23.87 -3.97
CA LYS A 109 42.14 25.11 -3.18
C LYS A 109 43.45 25.63 -2.61
N GLN A 110 44.38 24.78 -2.17
CA GLN A 110 45.71 25.19 -1.73
C GLN A 110 46.53 25.75 -2.88
N THR A 111 46.36 25.27 -4.10
CA THR A 111 47.01 25.80 -5.29
C THR A 111 46.52 27.22 -5.61
N VAL A 112 45.22 27.46 -5.51
CA VAL A 112 44.63 28.80 -5.64
C VAL A 112 45.20 29.73 -4.59
N ALA A 113 45.30 29.32 -3.32
CA ALA A 113 45.87 30.15 -2.24
C ALA A 113 47.33 30.54 -2.52
N ARG A 114 48.12 29.61 -3.07
CA ARG A 114 49.52 29.93 -3.49
C ARG A 114 49.55 30.89 -4.68
N ALA A 115 48.69 30.69 -5.68
CA ALA A 115 48.58 31.61 -6.82
C ALA A 115 48.14 33.01 -6.38
N GLN A 116 47.18 33.10 -5.46
CA GLN A 116 46.76 34.39 -4.88
C GLN A 116 47.87 35.11 -4.14
N ALA A 117 48.65 34.39 -3.32
CA ALA A 117 49.83 34.98 -2.66
C ALA A 117 50.85 35.53 -3.66
N ASN A 118 51.03 34.86 -4.83
CA ASN A 118 51.90 35.38 -5.90
C ASN A 118 51.33 36.64 -6.54
N VAL A 119 50.01 36.74 -6.76
CA VAL A 119 49.35 37.96 -7.22
C VAL A 119 49.62 39.10 -6.23
N ASP A 120 49.45 38.83 -4.93
CA ASP A 120 49.67 39.86 -3.90
C ASP A 120 51.13 40.34 -3.84
N ALA A 121 52.11 39.45 -4.00
CA ALA A 121 53.53 39.80 -4.09
C ALA A 121 53.82 40.72 -5.31
N ASN A 122 53.30 40.34 -6.50
CA ASN A 122 53.47 41.14 -7.72
C ASN A 122 52.75 42.51 -7.61
N ARG A 123 51.62 42.61 -6.93
CA ARG A 123 50.92 43.86 -6.66
C ARG A 123 51.76 44.81 -5.75
N GLN A 124 52.47 44.24 -4.75
CA GLN A 124 53.39 45.00 -3.95
C GLN A 124 54.51 45.58 -4.82
N GLN A 125 55.11 44.77 -5.70
CA GLN A 125 56.16 45.18 -6.63
C GLN A 125 55.69 46.33 -7.57
N LEU A 126 54.46 46.17 -8.11
CA LEU A 126 53.81 47.19 -8.93
C LEU A 126 53.65 48.50 -8.16
N ARG A 127 53.25 48.43 -6.88
CA ARG A 127 53.11 49.64 -6.04
C ARG A 127 54.46 50.39 -5.87
N VAL A 128 55.55 49.65 -5.65
CA VAL A 128 56.90 50.21 -5.55
C VAL A 128 57.31 50.87 -6.89
N ALA A 129 57.14 50.14 -8.01
CA ALA A 129 57.47 50.64 -9.35
C ALA A 129 56.67 51.89 -9.71
N LYS A 130 55.40 51.96 -9.33
CA LYS A 130 54.56 53.13 -9.52
C LYS A 130 55.09 54.36 -8.69
N MET A 131 55.40 54.14 -7.43
CA MET A 131 55.96 55.20 -6.55
C MET A 131 57.27 55.74 -7.09
N GLU A 132 58.18 54.88 -7.56
CA GLU A 132 59.43 55.24 -8.17
C GLU A 132 59.26 56.12 -9.44
N LEU A 133 58.30 55.70 -10.31
CA LEU A 133 57.94 56.46 -11.51
C LEU A 133 57.35 57.81 -11.16
N ASP A 134 56.40 57.86 -10.21
CA ASP A 134 55.78 59.14 -9.77
C ASP A 134 56.80 60.11 -9.16
N ASN A 135 57.78 59.56 -8.39
CA ASN A 135 58.91 60.38 -7.85
C ASN A 135 59.83 60.84 -8.98
N ALA A 136 60.19 59.97 -9.93
CA ALA A 136 61.05 60.39 -11.05
C ALA A 136 60.37 61.44 -11.92
N ARG A 137 59.07 61.41 -12.12
CA ARG A 137 58.33 62.46 -12.84
C ARG A 137 58.34 63.82 -12.09
N LYS A 138 58.25 63.85 -10.76
CA LYS A 138 58.36 65.05 -9.95
C LYS A 138 59.77 65.66 -10.03
N LEU A 139 60.81 64.82 -9.86
CA LEU A 139 62.18 65.24 -9.96
C LEU A 139 62.57 65.79 -11.36
N LEU A 140 61.95 65.19 -12.44
CA LEU A 140 62.14 65.78 -13.78
C LEU A 140 61.54 67.16 -13.91
N ALA A 141 60.31 67.37 -13.34
CA ALA A 141 59.72 68.72 -13.31
C ALA A 141 60.62 69.74 -12.62
N ASP A 142 61.35 69.31 -11.59
CA ASP A 142 62.35 70.11 -10.86
C ASP A 142 63.73 70.12 -11.56
N GLN A 143 63.88 69.50 -12.76
CA GLN A 143 65.14 69.45 -13.55
C GLN A 143 66.27 68.66 -12.84
N LEU A 144 65.98 67.78 -11.88
CA LEU A 144 66.93 67.02 -11.07
C LEU A 144 67.32 65.68 -11.66
N VAL A 145 66.54 65.17 -12.64
CA VAL A 145 66.82 63.92 -13.35
C VAL A 145 66.63 64.10 -14.84
N SER A 146 67.18 63.14 -15.61
CA SER A 146 67.04 63.14 -17.08
C SER A 146 65.71 62.51 -17.56
N GLN A 147 65.25 62.87 -18.75
CA GLN A 147 64.13 62.21 -19.44
C GLN A 147 64.36 60.68 -19.59
N SER A 148 65.62 60.29 -19.80
CA SER A 148 65.95 58.82 -19.92
C SER A 148 65.68 58.07 -18.62
N GLU A 149 65.85 58.64 -17.43
CA GLU A 149 65.54 57.99 -16.16
C GLU A 149 64.01 57.81 -16.01
N VAL A 150 63.19 58.78 -16.38
CA VAL A 150 61.74 58.64 -16.37
C VAL A 150 61.29 57.54 -17.35
N THR A 151 61.86 57.48 -18.54
CA THR A 151 61.55 56.45 -19.52
C THR A 151 61.89 55.07 -18.97
N LYS A 152 63.01 54.90 -18.29
CA LYS A 152 63.38 53.64 -17.63
C LYS A 152 62.39 53.24 -16.54
N ARG A 153 62.03 54.20 -15.63
CA ARG A 153 61.02 53.89 -14.59
C ARG A 153 59.64 53.61 -15.18
N GLN A 154 59.27 54.20 -16.31
CA GLN A 154 58.03 53.86 -17.04
C GLN A 154 58.07 52.43 -17.55
N ALA A 155 59.19 51.97 -18.13
CA ALA A 155 59.36 50.61 -18.58
C ALA A 155 59.31 49.58 -17.41
N ASP A 156 59.90 49.96 -16.26
CA ASP A 156 59.86 49.15 -15.04
C ASP A 156 58.42 48.99 -14.51
N TYR A 157 57.65 50.08 -14.51
CA TYR A 157 56.23 50.09 -14.15
C TYR A 157 55.43 49.21 -15.10
N GLU A 158 55.62 49.34 -16.43
CA GLU A 158 54.90 48.56 -17.42
C GLU A 158 55.23 47.05 -17.28
N ARG A 159 56.49 46.72 -16.97
CA ARG A 159 56.90 45.34 -16.66
C ARG A 159 56.19 44.81 -15.43
N ALA A 160 56.07 45.59 -14.38
CA ALA A 160 55.37 45.21 -13.17
C ALA A 160 53.85 45.02 -13.42
N VAL A 161 53.22 45.88 -14.24
CA VAL A 161 51.84 45.71 -14.67
C VAL A 161 51.65 44.36 -15.41
N ALA A 162 52.54 44.04 -16.33
CA ALA A 162 52.50 42.78 -17.05
C ALA A 162 52.66 41.56 -16.11
N ALA A 163 53.55 41.67 -15.12
CA ALA A 163 53.77 40.63 -14.11
C ALA A 163 52.50 40.37 -13.26
N VAL A 164 51.78 41.42 -12.84
CA VAL A 164 50.51 41.27 -12.14
C VAL A 164 49.46 40.56 -13.01
N LYS A 165 49.29 40.99 -14.27
CA LYS A 165 48.37 40.36 -15.18
C LYS A 165 48.67 38.86 -15.41
N ALA A 166 49.94 38.50 -15.56
CA ALA A 166 50.37 37.13 -15.69
C ALA A 166 50.06 36.29 -14.42
N ALA A 167 50.30 36.88 -13.24
CA ALA A 167 49.96 36.22 -11.97
C ALA A 167 48.44 36.07 -11.77
N GLU A 168 47.63 37.07 -12.17
CA GLU A 168 46.16 36.99 -12.15
C GLU A 168 45.65 35.92 -13.08
N ALA A 169 46.17 35.78 -14.30
CA ALA A 169 45.82 34.71 -15.22
C ALA A 169 46.13 33.32 -14.65
N ALA A 170 47.29 33.16 -13.98
CA ALA A 170 47.66 31.90 -13.32
C ALA A 170 46.73 31.56 -12.13
N ARG A 171 46.26 32.58 -11.37
CA ARG A 171 45.25 32.38 -10.33
C ARG A 171 43.91 31.96 -10.92
N ASP A 172 43.46 32.56 -12.02
CA ASP A 172 42.20 32.25 -12.68
C ASP A 172 42.21 30.82 -13.26
N GLU A 173 43.34 30.40 -13.82
CA GLU A 173 43.55 28.99 -14.24
C GLU A 173 43.46 28.04 -13.04
N ALA A 174 44.07 28.37 -11.90
CA ALA A 174 43.96 27.57 -10.69
C ALA A 174 42.51 27.53 -10.16
N GLN A 175 41.75 28.63 -10.28
CA GLN A 175 40.33 28.64 -9.92
C GLN A 175 39.48 27.74 -10.83
N ALA A 176 39.77 27.72 -12.12
CA ALA A 176 39.07 26.81 -13.07
C ALA A 176 39.30 25.33 -12.72
N THR A 177 40.51 24.97 -12.28
CA THR A 177 40.81 23.60 -11.82
C THR A 177 40.06 23.23 -10.53
N VAL A 178 39.85 24.19 -9.61
CA VAL A 178 38.97 23.96 -8.44
C VAL A 178 37.52 23.73 -8.86
N ALA A 179 37.00 24.51 -9.80
CA ALA A 179 35.63 24.31 -10.33
C ALA A 179 35.47 22.92 -10.95
N GLN A 180 36.48 22.47 -11.72
CA GLN A 180 36.48 21.11 -12.27
C GLN A 180 36.48 20.03 -11.17
N SER A 181 37.31 20.21 -10.12
CA SER A 181 37.37 19.28 -8.99
C SER A 181 36.06 19.25 -8.20
N ALA A 182 35.37 20.40 -8.05
CA ALA A 182 34.06 20.48 -7.42
C ALA A 182 33.00 19.78 -8.24
N ALA A 183 33.04 19.86 -9.58
CA ALA A 183 32.16 19.10 -10.45
C ALA A 183 32.35 17.59 -10.31
N ALA A 184 33.61 17.13 -10.26
CA ALA A 184 33.94 15.72 -10.01
C ALA A 184 33.46 15.25 -8.62
N GLN A 185 33.51 16.10 -7.59
CA GLN A 185 32.94 15.78 -6.28
C GLN A 185 31.40 15.69 -6.33
N ALA A 186 30.74 16.57 -7.09
CA ALA A 186 29.29 16.49 -7.28
C ALA A 186 28.88 15.21 -8.01
N GLU A 187 29.62 14.78 -9.02
CA GLU A 187 29.42 13.52 -9.72
C GLU A 187 29.58 12.32 -8.78
N ALA A 188 30.63 12.30 -7.95
CA ALA A 188 30.83 11.24 -6.96
C ALA A 188 29.68 11.17 -5.94
N ARG A 189 29.13 12.32 -5.50
CA ARG A 189 27.94 12.38 -4.64
C ARG A 189 26.69 11.80 -5.31
N ALA A 190 26.48 12.13 -6.58
CA ALA A 190 25.38 11.52 -7.35
C ALA A 190 25.51 10.00 -7.43
N GLY A 191 26.74 9.49 -7.55
CA GLY A 191 27.03 8.05 -7.47
C GLY A 191 26.63 7.42 -6.13
N VAL A 192 26.85 8.12 -5.00
CA VAL A 192 26.39 7.67 -3.67
C VAL A 192 24.87 7.59 -3.62
N GLU A 193 24.16 8.61 -4.10
CA GLU A 193 22.69 8.59 -4.10
C GLU A 193 22.12 7.44 -4.96
N GLN A 194 22.76 7.16 -6.09
CA GLN A 194 22.39 5.99 -6.90
C GLN A 194 22.61 4.67 -6.15
N ALA A 195 23.77 4.51 -5.48
CA ALA A 195 24.06 3.32 -4.70
C ALA A 195 23.10 3.15 -3.51
N ARG A 196 22.74 4.23 -2.82
CA ARG A 196 21.72 4.25 -1.76
C ARG A 196 20.36 3.80 -2.25
N ALA A 197 19.95 4.24 -3.43
CA ALA A 197 18.71 3.77 -4.03
C ALA A 197 18.74 2.26 -4.29
N ALA A 198 19.87 1.70 -4.73
CA ALA A 198 20.08 0.26 -4.90
C ALA A 198 20.00 -0.49 -3.55
N VAL A 199 20.66 0.01 -2.50
CA VAL A 199 20.53 -0.55 -1.13
C VAL A 199 19.10 -0.54 -0.65
N LYS A 200 18.38 0.57 -0.81
CA LYS A 200 16.97 0.68 -0.44
C LYS A 200 16.11 -0.37 -1.16
N SER A 201 16.33 -0.55 -2.47
CA SER A 201 15.61 -1.56 -3.26
C SER A 201 15.91 -2.98 -2.78
N ALA A 202 17.18 -3.31 -2.52
CA ALA A 202 17.58 -4.61 -2.00
C ALA A 202 17.06 -4.86 -0.58
N THR A 203 17.01 -3.83 0.28
CA THR A 203 16.43 -3.90 1.63
C THR A 203 14.94 -4.17 1.55
N SER A 204 14.19 -3.44 0.71
CA SER A 204 12.75 -3.68 0.54
C SER A 204 12.48 -5.11 0.06
N ALA A 205 13.25 -5.61 -0.91
CA ALA A 205 13.11 -6.98 -1.37
C ALA A 205 13.43 -8.01 -0.28
N ASN A 206 14.34 -7.70 0.65
CA ASN A 206 14.65 -8.55 1.79
C ASN A 206 13.59 -8.47 2.90
N ASP A 207 13.02 -7.29 3.14
CA ASP A 207 11.93 -7.09 4.10
C ASP A 207 10.64 -7.79 3.64
N ASP A 208 10.39 -7.84 2.32
CA ASP A 208 9.26 -8.55 1.71
C ASP A 208 9.39 -10.10 1.81
N MET A 209 10.54 -10.62 2.28
CA MET A 209 10.66 -12.02 2.70
C MET A 209 9.87 -12.32 3.98
N ASN A 210 9.49 -11.29 4.75
CA ASN A 210 8.55 -11.40 5.85
C ASN A 210 7.13 -11.19 5.30
N ILE A 211 6.43 -12.27 5.09
CA ILE A 211 5.06 -12.24 4.59
C ILE A 211 4.15 -11.74 5.70
N ARG A 212 3.47 -10.60 5.45
CA ARG A 212 2.63 -9.92 6.44
C ARG A 212 1.16 -9.97 6.08
N ALA A 213 0.30 -9.91 7.10
CA ALA A 213 -1.13 -9.80 6.95
C ALA A 213 -1.50 -8.44 6.33
N PRO A 214 -2.20 -8.40 5.18
CA PRO A 214 -2.64 -7.15 4.56
C PRO A 214 -3.84 -6.52 5.26
N ILE A 215 -4.55 -7.29 6.07
CA ILE A 215 -5.71 -6.87 6.88
C ILE A 215 -5.72 -7.61 8.22
N ALA A 216 -6.46 -7.07 9.18
CA ALA A 216 -6.84 -7.83 10.35
C ALA A 216 -7.85 -8.91 9.96
N GLY A 217 -7.61 -10.16 10.36
CA GLY A 217 -8.43 -11.29 9.95
C GLY A 217 -8.17 -12.54 10.78
N ARG A 218 -8.78 -13.64 10.33
CA ARG A 218 -8.53 -14.97 10.91
C ARG A 218 -7.85 -15.86 9.90
N VAL A 219 -6.82 -16.57 10.31
CA VAL A 219 -6.14 -17.56 9.48
C VAL A 219 -7.10 -18.71 9.19
N GLU A 220 -7.37 -18.96 7.90
CA GLU A 220 -8.20 -20.09 7.48
C GLU A 220 -7.36 -21.33 7.23
N TYR A 221 -6.32 -21.17 6.40
CA TYR A 221 -5.38 -22.25 6.08
C TYR A 221 -3.96 -21.73 6.03
N THR A 222 -3.02 -22.55 6.46
CA THR A 222 -1.59 -22.43 6.18
C THR A 222 -1.26 -23.32 5.00
N ILE A 223 -1.00 -22.70 3.82
CA ILE A 223 -0.81 -23.43 2.55
C ILE A 223 0.63 -23.89 2.40
N ALA A 224 1.58 -23.08 2.87
CA ALA A 224 3.01 -23.40 2.84
C ALA A 224 3.49 -23.79 4.23
N GLU A 225 4.38 -24.77 4.29
CA GLU A 225 5.01 -25.28 5.51
C GLU A 225 6.50 -24.92 5.57
N ALA A 226 7.08 -24.94 6.76
CA ALA A 226 8.52 -24.75 6.95
C ALA A 226 9.31 -25.77 6.13
N GLY A 227 10.33 -25.29 5.41
CA GLY A 227 11.14 -26.09 4.48
C GLY A 227 10.67 -26.07 3.03
N ASN A 228 9.43 -25.72 2.74
CA ASN A 228 8.90 -25.61 1.38
C ASN A 228 9.62 -24.49 0.62
N VAL A 229 9.77 -24.67 -0.69
CA VAL A 229 10.26 -23.62 -1.60
C VAL A 229 9.06 -23.05 -2.35
N VAL A 230 8.85 -21.75 -2.22
CA VAL A 230 7.77 -21.02 -2.86
C VAL A 230 8.30 -20.13 -3.97
N ALA A 231 7.54 -20.04 -5.06
CA ALA A 231 7.81 -19.11 -6.15
C ALA A 231 7.11 -17.75 -5.87
N ALA A 232 7.48 -16.72 -6.62
CA ALA A 232 6.73 -15.47 -6.63
C ALA A 232 5.28 -15.72 -7.05
N GLY A 233 4.32 -15.15 -6.31
CA GLY A 233 2.88 -15.36 -6.52
C GLY A 233 2.32 -16.63 -5.87
N SER A 234 3.14 -17.48 -5.26
CA SER A 234 2.65 -18.65 -4.52
C SER A 234 1.92 -18.23 -3.26
N LYS A 235 0.74 -18.78 -3.05
CA LYS A 235 -0.06 -18.56 -1.83
C LYS A 235 0.64 -19.21 -0.64
N VAL A 236 0.72 -18.51 0.48
CA VAL A 236 1.38 -18.99 1.70
C VAL A 236 0.37 -19.17 2.83
N VAL A 237 -0.50 -18.19 3.04
CA VAL A 237 -1.54 -18.21 4.07
C VAL A 237 -2.83 -17.67 3.48
N SER A 238 -3.96 -18.26 3.86
CA SER A 238 -5.29 -17.77 3.52
C SER A 238 -5.93 -17.14 4.75
N LEU A 239 -6.40 -15.90 4.61
CA LEU A 239 -7.08 -15.13 5.66
C LEU A 239 -8.56 -14.96 5.34
N LEU A 240 -9.40 -15.01 6.37
CA LEU A 240 -10.81 -14.59 6.30
C LEU A 240 -10.93 -13.18 6.88
N ASP A 241 -11.62 -12.31 6.13
CA ASP A 241 -11.99 -10.98 6.62
C ASP A 241 -13.27 -11.06 7.46
N PRO A 242 -13.21 -10.91 8.78
CA PRO A 242 -14.40 -10.95 9.64
C PRO A 242 -15.30 -9.72 9.47
N ALA A 243 -14.84 -8.70 8.79
CA ALA A 243 -15.61 -7.48 8.54
C ALA A 243 -16.40 -7.52 7.22
N ASP A 244 -16.06 -8.44 6.31
CA ASP A 244 -16.75 -8.63 5.03
C ASP A 244 -17.55 -9.94 5.02
N VAL A 245 -18.68 -9.92 5.74
CA VAL A 245 -19.60 -11.03 5.87
C VAL A 245 -20.80 -10.83 4.95
N SER A 246 -21.09 -11.81 4.13
CA SER A 246 -22.19 -11.74 3.17
C SER A 246 -22.96 -13.06 3.08
N MET A 247 -24.20 -13.00 2.57
CA MET A 247 -25.00 -14.14 2.24
C MET A 247 -25.46 -14.04 0.79
N ASN A 248 -25.23 -15.10 0.02
CA ASN A 248 -25.77 -15.21 -1.31
C ASN A 248 -27.12 -15.92 -1.24
N ILE A 249 -28.17 -15.26 -1.74
CA ILE A 249 -29.51 -15.81 -1.89
C ILE A 249 -29.90 -15.85 -3.36
N PHE A 250 -30.85 -16.68 -3.72
CA PHE A 250 -31.35 -16.81 -5.07
C PHE A 250 -32.84 -16.52 -5.10
N LEU A 251 -33.22 -15.50 -5.86
CA LEU A 251 -34.59 -15.03 -5.96
C LEU A 251 -35.14 -15.19 -7.37
N PRO A 252 -36.45 -15.50 -7.52
CA PRO A 252 -37.10 -15.63 -8.82
C PRO A 252 -37.24 -14.28 -9.53
N THR A 253 -37.40 -14.30 -10.84
CA THR A 253 -37.50 -13.13 -11.72
C THR A 253 -38.56 -12.11 -11.25
N ASP A 254 -39.70 -12.60 -10.77
CA ASP A 254 -40.81 -11.71 -10.34
C ASP A 254 -40.44 -10.75 -9.18
N SER A 255 -39.51 -11.19 -8.35
CA SER A 255 -39.01 -10.39 -7.22
C SER A 255 -37.94 -9.38 -7.65
N MET A 256 -37.22 -9.66 -8.76
CA MET A 256 -36.03 -8.89 -9.14
C MET A 256 -36.29 -7.49 -9.65
N SER A 257 -37.42 -7.30 -10.37
CA SER A 257 -37.75 -6.02 -11.03
C SER A 257 -37.91 -4.84 -10.07
N ARG A 258 -38.08 -5.12 -8.77
CA ARG A 258 -38.35 -4.15 -7.71
C ARG A 258 -37.18 -3.93 -6.77
N LEU A 259 -36.13 -4.77 -6.83
CA LEU A 259 -34.98 -4.70 -5.94
C LEU A 259 -33.93 -3.73 -6.46
N LYS A 260 -33.33 -2.98 -5.55
CA LYS A 260 -32.22 -2.05 -5.83
C LYS A 260 -31.02 -2.36 -4.94
N VAL A 261 -29.85 -2.04 -5.44
CA VAL A 261 -28.64 -2.04 -4.61
C VAL A 261 -28.79 -1.04 -3.48
N ASN A 262 -28.36 -1.41 -2.28
CA ASN A 262 -28.49 -0.72 -1.00
C ASN A 262 -29.88 -0.84 -0.32
N ASP A 263 -30.84 -1.55 -0.90
CA ASP A 263 -32.08 -1.84 -0.20
C ASP A 263 -31.81 -2.64 1.08
N ASP A 264 -32.65 -2.38 2.08
CA ASP A 264 -32.61 -3.08 3.37
C ASP A 264 -32.98 -4.54 3.24
N ALA A 265 -32.17 -5.39 3.84
CA ALA A 265 -32.37 -6.82 3.92
C ALA A 265 -32.22 -7.31 5.36
N ARG A 266 -32.63 -8.56 5.61
CA ARG A 266 -32.46 -9.22 6.90
C ARG A 266 -31.90 -10.62 6.66
N ILE A 267 -31.07 -11.08 7.61
CA ILE A 267 -30.52 -12.43 7.60
C ILE A 267 -30.89 -13.10 8.92
N ARG A 268 -31.53 -14.25 8.86
CA ARG A 268 -31.80 -15.13 9.99
C ARG A 268 -31.05 -16.44 9.77
N LEU A 269 -30.12 -16.73 10.65
CA LEU A 269 -29.29 -17.93 10.57
C LEU A 269 -29.95 -19.10 11.29
N ASP A 270 -29.76 -20.28 10.79
CA ASP A 270 -30.26 -21.50 11.41
C ASP A 270 -29.54 -21.76 12.74
N GLY A 271 -30.29 -22.08 13.78
CA GLY A 271 -29.75 -22.36 15.11
C GLY A 271 -29.38 -21.13 15.94
N ILE A 272 -29.56 -19.92 15.41
CA ILE A 272 -29.29 -18.66 16.11
C ILE A 272 -30.59 -17.85 16.19
N ASP A 273 -31.09 -17.60 17.43
CA ASP A 273 -32.28 -16.75 17.61
C ASP A 273 -31.92 -15.26 17.51
N ALA A 274 -31.57 -14.87 16.30
CA ALA A 274 -31.20 -13.50 15.95
C ALA A 274 -31.60 -13.16 14.53
N VAL A 275 -31.87 -11.87 14.29
CA VAL A 275 -32.10 -11.30 12.96
C VAL A 275 -31.06 -10.22 12.74
N PHE A 276 -30.13 -10.48 11.85
CA PHE A 276 -29.07 -9.56 11.51
C PHE A 276 -29.51 -8.57 10.43
N PRO A 277 -29.19 -7.28 10.58
CA PRO A 277 -29.38 -6.31 9.50
C PRO A 277 -28.45 -6.64 8.34
N ALA A 278 -28.93 -6.45 7.14
CA ALA A 278 -28.14 -6.57 5.92
C ALA A 278 -28.61 -5.57 4.87
N LYS A 279 -27.79 -5.37 3.84
CA LYS A 279 -28.12 -4.57 2.66
C LYS A 279 -27.81 -5.33 1.40
N ILE A 280 -28.58 -5.07 0.35
CA ILE A 280 -28.30 -5.63 -0.97
C ILE A 280 -27.03 -4.96 -1.52
N LYS A 281 -25.94 -5.73 -1.65
CA LYS A 281 -24.66 -5.24 -2.20
C LYS A 281 -24.57 -5.44 -3.71
N PHE A 282 -25.12 -6.54 -4.19
CA PHE A 282 -25.00 -6.91 -5.59
C PHE A 282 -26.23 -7.71 -6.01
N ILE A 283 -26.66 -7.47 -7.24
CA ILE A 283 -27.73 -8.18 -7.93
C ILE A 283 -27.13 -8.66 -9.26
N ALA A 284 -27.15 -9.95 -9.51
CA ALA A 284 -26.66 -10.51 -10.77
C ALA A 284 -27.53 -10.05 -11.94
N THR A 285 -26.90 -9.64 -13.03
CA THR A 285 -27.59 -9.29 -14.28
C THR A 285 -27.99 -10.51 -15.08
N ASP A 286 -27.26 -11.61 -14.88
CA ASP A 286 -27.51 -12.87 -15.57
C ASP A 286 -28.21 -13.87 -14.64
N ALA A 287 -29.26 -14.49 -15.13
CA ALA A 287 -29.93 -15.57 -14.43
C ALA A 287 -29.02 -16.81 -14.39
N GLN A 288 -28.89 -17.44 -13.24
CA GLN A 288 -28.22 -18.73 -13.11
C GLN A 288 -29.26 -19.85 -13.18
N PHE A 289 -28.99 -20.79 -14.07
CA PHE A 289 -29.75 -22.03 -14.08
C PHE A 289 -29.28 -22.93 -12.91
N THR A 290 -30.21 -23.46 -12.12
CA THR A 290 -29.89 -24.67 -11.36
C THR A 290 -29.61 -25.79 -12.37
N PRO A 291 -28.48 -26.49 -12.29
CA PRO A 291 -28.06 -27.41 -13.35
C PRO A 291 -28.98 -28.65 -13.43
N LYS A 292 -29.99 -28.56 -14.28
CA LYS A 292 -30.65 -29.70 -14.95
C LYS A 292 -31.29 -29.15 -16.22
N SER A 293 -30.84 -29.69 -17.33
CA SER A 293 -31.21 -29.34 -18.70
C SER A 293 -32.69 -29.43 -18.99
N VAL A 294 -33.19 -28.50 -19.79
CA VAL A 294 -34.10 -28.50 -20.92
C VAL A 294 -35.05 -27.30 -20.90
N GLU A 295 -35.16 -26.64 -22.03
CA GLU A 295 -35.92 -25.40 -22.27
C GLU A 295 -37.43 -25.68 -22.47
N THR A 296 -38.19 -25.58 -21.41
CA THR A 296 -39.65 -25.49 -21.51
C THR A 296 -40.16 -24.17 -20.88
N VAL A 297 -41.38 -23.74 -21.26
CA VAL A 297 -41.98 -22.48 -20.78
C VAL A 297 -42.10 -22.46 -19.26
N ASP A 298 -42.34 -23.63 -18.63
CA ASP A 298 -42.39 -23.80 -17.16
C ASP A 298 -41.02 -23.71 -16.49
N GLU A 299 -39.91 -23.87 -17.22
CA GLU A 299 -38.56 -23.74 -16.69
C GLU A 299 -38.03 -22.30 -16.71
N ARG A 300 -38.56 -21.43 -17.58
CA ARG A 300 -38.30 -20.00 -17.54
C ARG A 300 -38.81 -19.35 -16.25
N ALA A 301 -39.86 -19.88 -15.66
CA ALA A 301 -40.37 -19.46 -14.36
C ALA A 301 -39.44 -19.87 -13.18
N LYS A 302 -38.44 -20.73 -13.43
CA LYS A 302 -37.44 -21.17 -12.44
C LYS A 302 -36.09 -20.47 -12.56
N LEU A 303 -36.01 -19.42 -13.40
CA LEU A 303 -34.83 -18.59 -13.47
C LEU A 303 -34.60 -17.86 -12.12
N MET A 304 -33.46 -18.11 -11.50
CA MET A 304 -33.08 -17.54 -10.24
C MET A 304 -31.95 -16.57 -10.44
N PHE A 305 -32.06 -15.41 -9.82
CA PHE A 305 -31.00 -14.39 -9.81
C PHE A 305 -30.26 -14.41 -8.48
N LYS A 306 -28.95 -14.38 -8.53
CA LYS A 306 -28.10 -14.26 -7.34
C LYS A 306 -28.17 -12.84 -6.78
N VAL A 307 -28.54 -12.74 -5.51
CA VAL A 307 -28.52 -11.47 -4.75
C VAL A 307 -27.56 -11.65 -3.59
N LYS A 308 -26.58 -10.75 -3.49
CA LYS A 308 -25.60 -10.74 -2.40
C LYS A 308 -26.05 -9.76 -1.32
N LEU A 309 -26.35 -10.28 -0.15
CA LEU A 309 -26.69 -9.53 1.05
C LEU A 309 -25.43 -9.32 1.87
N GLN A 310 -25.10 -8.07 2.22
CA GLN A 310 -23.95 -7.71 3.02
C GLN A 310 -24.37 -7.32 4.43
N VAL A 311 -23.78 -7.93 5.44
CA VAL A 311 -23.93 -7.50 6.84
C VAL A 311 -23.13 -6.22 7.05
N PRO A 312 -23.64 -5.20 7.75
CA PRO A 312 -22.88 -3.99 8.07
C PRO A 312 -21.59 -4.34 8.81
N ARG A 313 -20.49 -3.69 8.43
CA ARG A 313 -19.13 -3.97 8.94
C ARG A 313 -19.06 -3.98 10.47
N GLU A 314 -19.68 -3.00 11.12
CA GLU A 314 -19.73 -2.91 12.59
C GLU A 314 -20.40 -4.13 13.23
N THR A 315 -21.52 -4.58 12.64
CA THR A 315 -22.22 -5.76 13.10
C THR A 315 -21.41 -7.03 12.86
N ALA A 316 -20.77 -7.13 11.68
CA ALA A 316 -19.94 -8.28 11.33
C ALA A 316 -18.76 -8.44 12.31
N VAL A 317 -18.04 -7.36 12.60
CA VAL A 317 -16.90 -7.36 13.53
C VAL A 317 -17.36 -7.68 14.96
N LYS A 318 -18.47 -7.06 15.41
CA LYS A 318 -18.99 -7.27 16.78
C LYS A 318 -19.39 -8.73 17.02
N TYR A 319 -19.94 -9.39 16.00
CA TYR A 319 -20.46 -10.77 16.09
C TYR A 319 -19.63 -11.79 15.33
N ASN A 320 -18.36 -11.52 15.08
CA ASN A 320 -17.45 -12.36 14.29
C ASN A 320 -17.32 -13.81 14.80
N ARG A 321 -17.52 -14.04 16.11
CA ARG A 321 -17.51 -15.37 16.72
C ARG A 321 -18.76 -16.20 16.36
N LEU A 322 -19.88 -15.54 16.07
CA LEU A 322 -21.14 -16.16 15.72
C LEU A 322 -21.30 -16.28 14.21
N LEU A 323 -20.84 -15.28 13.44
CA LEU A 323 -20.96 -15.22 11.98
C LEU A 323 -19.84 -16.01 11.31
N LYS A 324 -19.95 -17.32 11.33
CA LYS A 324 -18.98 -18.24 10.72
C LYS A 324 -19.35 -18.51 9.26
N GLY A 325 -18.33 -18.61 8.41
CA GLY A 325 -18.49 -19.06 7.03
C GLY A 325 -19.15 -20.46 6.97
N GLY A 326 -20.03 -20.65 6.01
CA GLY A 326 -20.72 -21.92 5.83
C GLY A 326 -22.05 -22.07 6.59
N LEU A 327 -22.37 -21.20 7.54
CA LEU A 327 -23.66 -21.22 8.22
C LEU A 327 -24.79 -21.00 7.22
N THR A 328 -25.83 -21.85 7.30
CA THR A 328 -27.04 -21.73 6.52
C THR A 328 -28.05 -20.82 7.20
N GLY A 329 -28.99 -20.33 6.43
CA GLY A 329 -30.06 -19.48 6.93
C GLY A 329 -30.94 -18.94 5.81
N ASN A 330 -31.81 -18.02 6.17
CA ASN A 330 -32.70 -17.35 5.24
C ASN A 330 -32.32 -15.87 5.12
N GLY A 331 -32.20 -15.41 3.88
CA GLY A 331 -32.15 -14.00 3.55
C GLY A 331 -33.51 -13.48 3.14
N PHE A 332 -33.87 -12.30 3.64
CA PHE A 332 -35.15 -11.63 3.40
C PHE A 332 -34.90 -10.26 2.79
N VAL A 333 -35.63 -9.95 1.72
CA VAL A 333 -35.60 -8.66 1.06
C VAL A 333 -37.01 -8.13 0.85
N LYS A 334 -37.17 -6.81 0.88
CA LYS A 334 -38.45 -6.16 0.59
C LYS A 334 -38.55 -5.92 -0.92
N THR A 335 -39.65 -6.35 -1.51
CA THR A 335 -40.01 -6.04 -2.90
C THR A 335 -40.88 -4.80 -3.04
N ASP A 336 -41.31 -4.18 -1.90
CA ASP A 336 -42.04 -2.92 -1.83
C ASP A 336 -41.39 -2.00 -0.79
N ASP A 337 -40.97 -0.82 -1.22
CA ASP A 337 -40.31 0.20 -0.37
C ASP A 337 -41.19 0.67 0.79
N LYS A 338 -42.52 0.62 0.62
CA LYS A 338 -43.50 1.04 1.63
C LYS A 338 -43.83 -0.04 2.67
N GLY A 339 -43.37 -1.29 2.45
CA GLY A 339 -43.63 -2.40 3.35
C GLY A 339 -42.87 -2.24 4.68
N VAL A 340 -43.56 -2.46 5.79
CA VAL A 340 -42.95 -2.47 7.13
C VAL A 340 -42.48 -3.88 7.44
N TRP A 341 -41.28 -4.03 8.02
CA TRP A 341 -40.78 -5.33 8.44
C TRP A 341 -41.73 -5.93 9.52
N PRO A 342 -42.16 -7.19 9.37
CA PRO A 342 -42.89 -7.90 10.41
C PRO A 342 -42.11 -7.97 11.72
N ALA A 343 -42.76 -8.08 12.85
CA ALA A 343 -42.14 -8.15 14.16
C ALA A 343 -41.11 -9.29 14.28
N GLU A 344 -41.33 -10.42 13.57
CA GLU A 344 -40.45 -11.56 13.52
C GLU A 344 -39.11 -11.28 12.79
N LEU A 345 -39.10 -10.32 11.85
CA LEU A 345 -37.96 -9.89 11.09
C LEU A 345 -37.41 -8.53 11.58
N ALA A 346 -37.89 -8.04 12.71
CA ALA A 346 -37.27 -6.90 13.38
C ALA A 346 -35.82 -7.26 13.76
N VAL A 347 -34.91 -6.31 13.60
CA VAL A 347 -33.49 -6.52 13.98
C VAL A 347 -33.41 -6.89 15.46
N ARG A 348 -32.95 -8.09 15.73
CA ARG A 348 -32.72 -8.62 17.06
C ARG A 348 -31.34 -9.24 17.11
N LEU A 349 -30.42 -8.55 17.74
CA LEU A 349 -29.03 -9.00 17.85
C LEU A 349 -28.83 -9.75 19.18
N PRO A 350 -27.96 -10.76 19.21
CA PRO A 350 -27.65 -11.47 20.44
C PRO A 350 -26.95 -10.53 21.44
N ASN A 351 -27.18 -10.76 22.73
CA ASN A 351 -26.51 -10.03 23.81
C ASN A 351 -25.03 -10.39 23.92
#